data_48462498d4c37d34435cf66fc8e7de2c
#
_entry.id   48462498d4c37d34435cf66fc8e7de2c
#
_cell.length_a   1.000
_cell.length_b   1.000
_cell.length_c   1.000
_cell.angle_alpha   90.00
_cell.angle_beta   90.00
_cell.angle_gamma   90.00
#
_symmetry.space_group_name_H-M   'P 1'
#
loop_
_entity.id
_entity.type
_entity.pdbx_description
1 polymer ?
#
loop_
_entity_poly.entity_id
_entity_poly.type
_entity_poly.pdbx_seq_one_letter_code
_entity_poly.pdbx_strand_id
1 'polypeptide(L)'
;FAGNDKYLPGVSNALLTVSKADPALNVLISDVGYDGVFNINVALTGVDAIGLNGNVIVTVNNKDYSVNIVNGKGTAVGVKLAAGTYDFTAAWAGNDNYNAVGDSGKFSVAKVDSIIDVAVKDINVGEDAVISVKLLSDATGSVTVTVNGKDYTETVVNGVANVKVADLKAGTYDVAVKYSG
;
A
#
# COMPACT_ATOMS: atom_id res chain seq x y z
N PHE A 1 -37.76 -43.47 30.46
CA PHE A 1 -39.13 -43.90 30.77
C PHE A 1 -39.09 -44.88 31.94
N ALA A 2 -39.76 -44.56 33.01
CA ALA A 2 -39.73 -45.36 34.23
C ALA A 2 -40.60 -46.63 34.21
N GLY A 3 -41.33 -46.84 33.13
CA GLY A 3 -42.32 -47.92 33.04
C GLY A 3 -43.68 -47.53 33.68
N ASN A 4 -44.68 -48.40 33.51
CA ASN A 4 -46.02 -48.31 34.10
C ASN A 4 -46.68 -49.72 34.15
N ASP A 5 -47.92 -49.80 34.53
CA ASP A 5 -48.62 -51.08 34.68
C ASP A 5 -48.68 -51.92 33.38
N LYS A 6 -48.42 -51.27 32.21
CA LYS A 6 -48.49 -51.91 30.90
C LYS A 6 -47.11 -52.13 30.27
N TYR A 7 -46.12 -51.21 30.54
CA TYR A 7 -44.80 -51.19 29.87
C TYR A 7 -43.70 -51.28 30.90
N LEU A 8 -42.66 -52.06 30.61
CA LEU A 8 -41.41 -52.09 31.37
C LEU A 8 -40.59 -50.81 31.24
N PRO A 9 -39.74 -50.47 32.20
CA PRO A 9 -38.80 -49.40 32.07
C PRO A 9 -37.94 -49.56 30.81
N GLY A 10 -37.66 -48.44 30.14
CA GLY A 10 -36.83 -48.45 28.94
C GLY A 10 -35.91 -47.23 28.92
N VAL A 11 -34.66 -47.43 28.51
CA VAL A 11 -33.64 -46.39 28.29
C VAL A 11 -33.13 -46.49 26.87
N SER A 12 -32.94 -45.35 26.24
CA SER A 12 -32.26 -45.24 24.93
C SER A 12 -31.28 -44.09 24.98
N ASN A 13 -30.12 -44.27 24.39
CA ASN A 13 -29.07 -43.28 24.29
C ASN A 13 -28.82 -42.96 22.81
N ALA A 14 -28.51 -41.71 22.51
CA ALA A 14 -28.08 -41.26 21.21
C ALA A 14 -26.84 -40.36 21.37
N LEU A 15 -26.00 -40.34 20.37
CA LEU A 15 -24.84 -39.42 20.28
C LEU A 15 -25.19 -38.22 19.41
N LEU A 16 -25.00 -37.04 19.92
CA LEU A 16 -25.08 -35.79 19.16
C LEU A 16 -23.67 -35.22 19.00
N THR A 17 -23.28 -34.93 17.77
CA THR A 17 -22.03 -34.24 17.44
C THR A 17 -22.38 -32.87 16.90
N VAL A 18 -21.74 -31.81 17.46
CA VAL A 18 -21.81 -30.46 16.95
C VAL A 18 -20.39 -30.10 16.44
N SER A 19 -20.26 -29.89 15.13
CA SER A 19 -19.01 -29.54 14.49
C SER A 19 -18.83 -28.04 14.48
N LYS A 20 -17.55 -27.59 14.39
CA LYS A 20 -17.22 -26.16 14.16
C LYS A 20 -17.78 -25.72 12.81
N ALA A 21 -18.21 -24.47 12.73
CA ALA A 21 -18.64 -23.84 11.48
C ALA A 21 -17.45 -23.19 10.76
N ASP A 22 -17.60 -22.99 9.44
CA ASP A 22 -16.58 -22.42 8.56
C ASP A 22 -16.94 -20.96 8.22
N PRO A 23 -16.26 -19.95 8.81
CA PRO A 23 -16.41 -18.56 8.41
C PRO A 23 -15.61 -18.28 7.13
N ALA A 24 -15.92 -17.17 6.46
CA ALA A 24 -15.12 -16.60 5.39
C ALA A 24 -14.39 -15.36 5.91
N LEU A 25 -13.10 -15.23 5.58
CA LEU A 25 -12.29 -14.05 5.86
C LEU A 25 -12.20 -13.21 4.58
N ASN A 26 -12.44 -11.92 4.72
CA ASN A 26 -12.26 -10.94 3.65
C ASN A 26 -11.42 -9.77 4.19
N VAL A 27 -10.30 -9.50 3.54
CA VAL A 27 -9.42 -8.38 3.88
C VAL A 27 -9.34 -7.42 2.70
N LEU A 28 -9.67 -6.17 2.95
CA LEU A 28 -9.56 -5.10 1.97
C LEU A 28 -8.49 -4.10 2.40
N ILE A 29 -7.47 -3.95 1.56
CA ILE A 29 -6.48 -2.89 1.62
C ILE A 29 -6.61 -2.12 0.30
N SER A 30 -7.01 -0.84 0.37
CA SER A 30 -7.14 0.00 -0.82
C SER A 30 -5.79 0.54 -1.27
N ASP A 31 -5.66 0.78 -2.57
CA ASP A 31 -4.51 1.49 -3.13
C ASP A 31 -4.37 2.87 -2.49
N VAL A 32 -3.13 3.31 -2.29
CA VAL A 32 -2.81 4.60 -1.70
C VAL A 32 -1.80 5.36 -2.56
N GLY A 33 -1.79 6.68 -2.45
CA GLY A 33 -0.73 7.51 -3.03
C GLY A 33 0.57 7.42 -2.22
N TYR A 34 1.65 7.87 -2.83
CA TYR A 34 2.93 8.05 -2.14
C TYR A 34 2.74 8.86 -0.85
N ASP A 35 3.47 8.54 0.20
CA ASP A 35 3.33 9.11 1.53
C ASP A 35 2.00 8.81 2.27
N GLY A 36 1.06 8.13 1.62
CA GLY A 36 -0.15 7.64 2.27
C GLY A 36 0.12 6.47 3.21
N VAL A 37 -0.67 6.38 4.28
CA VAL A 37 -0.76 5.17 5.09
C VAL A 37 -1.92 4.33 4.57
N PHE A 38 -1.74 3.02 4.47
CA PHE A 38 -2.82 2.13 4.06
C PHE A 38 -3.70 1.75 5.25
N ASN A 39 -4.99 1.52 4.97
CA ASN A 39 -5.95 1.04 5.95
C ASN A 39 -6.26 -0.43 5.68
N ILE A 40 -6.27 -1.24 6.72
CA ILE A 40 -6.60 -2.66 6.68
C ILE A 40 -8.02 -2.80 7.21
N ASN A 41 -8.96 -3.23 6.37
CA ASN A 41 -10.34 -3.51 6.76
C ASN A 41 -10.54 -5.02 6.71
N VAL A 42 -11.01 -5.59 7.81
CA VAL A 42 -11.20 -7.04 7.94
C VAL A 42 -12.65 -7.34 8.23
N ALA A 43 -13.21 -8.32 7.53
CA ALA A 43 -14.53 -8.86 7.76
C ALA A 43 -14.49 -10.39 7.81
N LEU A 44 -15.02 -10.98 8.89
CA LEU A 44 -15.37 -12.38 9.00
C LEU A 44 -16.87 -12.51 8.77
N THR A 45 -17.27 -13.38 7.85
CA THR A 45 -18.67 -13.54 7.38
C THR A 45 -19.04 -15.01 7.18
N GLY A 46 -20.26 -15.28 6.69
CA GLY A 46 -20.71 -16.63 6.35
C GLY A 46 -21.32 -17.41 7.51
N VAL A 47 -21.24 -16.89 8.74
CA VAL A 47 -21.80 -17.45 9.97
C VAL A 47 -22.34 -16.31 10.85
N ASP A 48 -22.94 -16.63 12.00
CA ASP A 48 -23.38 -15.59 12.93
C ASP A 48 -22.18 -14.74 13.43
N ALA A 49 -22.23 -13.44 13.18
CA ALA A 49 -21.15 -12.52 13.48
C ALA A 49 -20.87 -12.34 14.98
N ILE A 50 -21.85 -12.58 15.86
CA ILE A 50 -21.75 -12.35 17.31
C ILE A 50 -20.60 -13.14 17.94
N GLY A 51 -20.32 -14.34 17.43
CA GLY A 51 -19.24 -15.22 17.94
C GLY A 51 -17.88 -14.99 17.25
N LEU A 52 -17.80 -14.13 16.25
CA LEU A 52 -16.60 -13.89 15.45
C LEU A 52 -15.75 -12.78 16.09
N ASN A 53 -15.01 -13.13 17.14
CA ASN A 53 -14.14 -12.22 17.87
C ASN A 53 -12.70 -12.75 17.90
N GLY A 54 -11.75 -11.90 18.28
CA GLY A 54 -10.33 -12.23 18.41
C GLY A 54 -9.46 -11.39 17.48
N ASN A 55 -8.27 -11.89 17.17
CA ASN A 55 -7.33 -11.16 16.32
C ASN A 55 -7.14 -11.86 14.98
N VAL A 56 -7.18 -11.09 13.91
CA VAL A 56 -6.66 -11.46 12.59
C VAL A 56 -5.26 -10.89 12.46
N ILE A 57 -4.30 -11.72 12.09
CA ILE A 57 -2.95 -11.27 11.76
C ILE A 57 -2.89 -11.05 10.26
N VAL A 58 -2.58 -9.81 9.87
CA VAL A 58 -2.37 -9.43 8.46
C VAL A 58 -0.91 -9.09 8.26
N THR A 59 -0.23 -9.83 7.40
CA THR A 59 1.20 -9.63 7.09
C THR A 59 1.32 -8.85 5.78
N VAL A 60 1.98 -7.70 5.81
CA VAL A 60 2.30 -6.85 4.65
C VAL A 60 3.79 -6.53 4.69
N ASN A 61 4.50 -6.77 3.59
CA ASN A 61 5.94 -6.46 3.48
C ASN A 61 6.76 -6.99 4.68
N ASN A 62 6.53 -8.25 5.06
CA ASN A 62 7.15 -8.96 6.20
C ASN A 62 6.88 -8.31 7.58
N LYS A 63 5.85 -7.49 7.70
CA LYS A 63 5.42 -6.89 8.95
C LYS A 63 4.00 -7.32 9.29
N ASP A 64 3.80 -7.77 10.52
CA ASP A 64 2.51 -8.21 11.02
C ASP A 64 1.72 -7.05 11.64
N TYR A 65 0.44 -7.02 11.30
CA TYR A 65 -0.57 -6.13 11.86
C TYR A 65 -1.65 -6.96 12.53
N SER A 66 -1.78 -6.81 13.85
CA SER A 66 -2.84 -7.47 14.61
C SER A 66 -4.11 -6.62 14.54
N VAL A 67 -5.13 -7.14 13.90
CA VAL A 67 -6.44 -6.49 13.76
C VAL A 67 -7.40 -7.13 14.75
N ASN A 68 -7.85 -6.36 15.75
CA ASN A 68 -8.85 -6.83 16.70
C ASN A 68 -10.23 -6.89 16.04
N ILE A 69 -10.83 -8.08 16.07
CA ILE A 69 -12.16 -8.34 15.49
C ILE A 69 -13.20 -8.35 16.60
N VAL A 70 -14.25 -7.58 16.40
CA VAL A 70 -15.44 -7.57 17.26
C VAL A 70 -16.67 -7.74 16.38
N ASN A 71 -17.44 -8.78 16.67
CA ASN A 71 -18.64 -9.15 15.89
C ASN A 71 -18.35 -9.22 14.37
N GLY A 72 -17.27 -9.88 14.01
CA GLY A 72 -16.88 -10.13 12.62
C GLY A 72 -16.20 -8.96 11.91
N LYS A 73 -15.91 -7.84 12.55
CA LYS A 73 -15.30 -6.67 11.89
C LYS A 73 -14.13 -6.10 12.69
N GLY A 74 -13.14 -5.61 11.98
CA GLY A 74 -11.99 -4.92 12.56
C GLY A 74 -11.25 -4.07 11.54
N THR A 75 -10.50 -3.10 12.05
CA THR A 75 -9.66 -2.22 11.22
C THR A 75 -8.32 -1.99 11.89
N ALA A 76 -7.30 -1.77 11.06
CA ALA A 76 -5.99 -1.31 11.51
C ALA A 76 -5.40 -0.33 10.49
N VAL A 77 -4.42 0.44 10.92
CA VAL A 77 -3.69 1.38 10.07
C VAL A 77 -2.26 0.84 9.88
N GLY A 78 -1.83 0.77 8.63
CA GLY A 78 -0.48 0.41 8.28
C GLY A 78 0.50 1.57 8.39
N VAL A 79 1.68 1.37 7.84
CA VAL A 79 2.74 2.39 7.76
C VAL A 79 2.85 2.91 6.33
N LYS A 80 3.60 3.99 6.14
CA LYS A 80 4.01 4.43 4.81
C LYS A 80 4.94 3.40 4.18
N LEU A 81 4.72 3.13 2.90
CA LEU A 81 5.55 2.25 2.08
C LEU A 81 6.04 3.00 0.85
N ALA A 82 7.15 2.56 0.28
CA ALA A 82 7.63 3.07 -1.00
C ALA A 82 6.62 2.76 -2.12
N ALA A 83 6.68 3.50 -3.23
CA ALA A 83 5.84 3.22 -4.38
C ALA A 83 6.13 1.80 -4.91
N GLY A 84 5.07 1.04 -5.20
CA GLY A 84 5.17 -0.35 -5.63
C GLY A 84 3.89 -1.13 -5.39
N THR A 85 3.90 -2.41 -5.74
CA THR A 85 2.81 -3.35 -5.45
C THR A 85 3.22 -4.27 -4.31
N TYR A 86 2.33 -4.46 -3.37
CA TYR A 86 2.55 -5.24 -2.15
C TYR A 86 1.55 -6.37 -2.04
N ASP A 87 2.04 -7.55 -1.74
CA ASP A 87 1.21 -8.70 -1.36
C ASP A 87 0.88 -8.60 0.13
N PHE A 88 -0.30 -9.09 0.48
CA PHE A 88 -0.64 -9.35 1.87
C PHE A 88 -1.18 -10.77 2.03
N THR A 89 -0.99 -11.32 3.22
CA THR A 89 -1.65 -12.53 3.70
C THR A 89 -2.33 -12.23 5.02
N ALA A 90 -3.44 -12.92 5.28
CA ALA A 90 -4.19 -12.75 6.52
C ALA A 90 -4.60 -14.11 7.07
N ALA A 91 -4.60 -14.25 8.38
CA ALA A 91 -5.01 -15.47 9.07
C ALA A 91 -5.78 -15.16 10.35
N TRP A 92 -6.90 -15.86 10.52
CA TRP A 92 -7.63 -15.97 11.77
C TRP A 92 -7.53 -17.40 12.28
N ALA A 93 -7.12 -17.58 13.52
CA ALA A 93 -6.87 -18.91 14.09
C ALA A 93 -8.16 -19.70 14.39
N GLY A 94 -9.33 -19.08 14.25
CA GLY A 94 -10.59 -19.67 14.69
C GLY A 94 -10.77 -19.57 16.22
N ASN A 95 -11.76 -20.27 16.74
CA ASN A 95 -12.05 -20.41 18.15
C ASN A 95 -12.73 -21.77 18.44
N ASP A 96 -13.37 -21.92 19.59
CA ASP A 96 -14.03 -23.18 19.96
C ASP A 96 -15.17 -23.56 19.02
N ASN A 97 -15.84 -22.60 18.39
CA ASN A 97 -17.02 -22.78 17.56
C ASN A 97 -16.74 -22.69 16.05
N TYR A 98 -15.61 -22.09 15.66
CA TYR A 98 -15.31 -21.79 14.27
C TYR A 98 -13.91 -22.25 13.86
N ASN A 99 -13.79 -22.76 12.66
CA ASN A 99 -12.50 -23.16 12.06
C ASN A 99 -11.62 -21.96 11.73
N ALA A 100 -10.31 -22.19 11.65
CA ALA A 100 -9.35 -21.20 11.16
C ALA A 100 -9.60 -20.89 9.68
N VAL A 101 -9.34 -19.65 9.27
CA VAL A 101 -9.51 -19.19 7.89
C VAL A 101 -8.46 -18.15 7.54
N GLY A 102 -8.08 -18.12 6.26
CA GLY A 102 -7.11 -17.15 5.71
C GLY A 102 -7.63 -16.43 4.49
N ASP A 103 -6.95 -15.33 4.14
CA ASP A 103 -7.17 -14.53 2.94
C ASP A 103 -5.83 -13.98 2.44
N SER A 104 -5.77 -13.57 1.18
CA SER A 104 -4.59 -12.95 0.59
C SER A 104 -4.98 -12.05 -0.57
N GLY A 105 -4.15 -11.05 -0.85
CA GLY A 105 -4.39 -10.13 -1.96
C GLY A 105 -3.21 -9.23 -2.21
N LYS A 106 -3.48 -8.17 -2.99
CA LYS A 106 -2.49 -7.16 -3.36
C LYS A 106 -3.10 -5.78 -3.27
N PHE A 107 -2.25 -4.79 -3.03
CA PHE A 107 -2.58 -3.37 -3.17
C PHE A 107 -1.36 -2.62 -3.69
N SER A 108 -1.55 -1.38 -4.16
CA SER A 108 -0.50 -0.58 -4.76
C SER A 108 -0.30 0.73 -3.99
N VAL A 109 0.95 1.16 -3.93
CA VAL A 109 1.34 2.53 -3.55
C VAL A 109 1.77 3.24 -4.82
N ALA A 110 1.01 4.24 -5.25
CA ALA A 110 1.27 4.97 -6.47
C ALA A 110 2.45 5.94 -6.29
N LYS A 111 3.22 6.16 -7.37
CA LYS A 111 4.18 7.27 -7.44
C LYS A 111 3.43 8.61 -7.53
N VAL A 112 4.07 9.66 -7.07
CA VAL A 112 3.63 11.05 -7.31
C VAL A 112 4.18 11.52 -8.65
N ASP A 113 3.38 12.28 -9.40
CA ASP A 113 3.85 12.95 -10.61
C ASP A 113 4.92 13.97 -10.24
N SER A 114 6.03 13.96 -10.99
CA SER A 114 7.09 14.94 -10.79
C SER A 114 6.64 16.31 -11.31
N ILE A 115 6.79 17.33 -10.46
CA ILE A 115 6.64 18.73 -10.85
C ILE A 115 8.02 19.24 -11.18
N ILE A 116 8.20 19.79 -12.40
CA ILE A 116 9.45 20.36 -12.88
C ILE A 116 9.21 21.83 -13.17
N ASP A 117 9.88 22.70 -12.42
CA ASP A 117 9.91 24.14 -12.67
C ASP A 117 11.30 24.51 -13.21
N VAL A 118 11.34 25.22 -14.35
CA VAL A 118 12.56 25.54 -15.06
C VAL A 118 12.70 27.07 -15.14
N ALA A 119 13.80 27.59 -14.64
CA ALA A 119 14.14 29.00 -14.73
C ALA A 119 15.47 29.18 -15.43
N VAL A 120 15.49 30.07 -16.42
CA VAL A 120 16.70 30.51 -17.14
C VAL A 120 16.61 32.01 -17.35
N LYS A 121 17.77 32.69 -17.29
CA LYS A 121 17.87 34.13 -17.60
C LYS A 121 18.56 34.32 -18.94
N ASP A 122 18.17 35.37 -19.65
CA ASP A 122 18.88 35.82 -20.85
C ASP A 122 20.32 36.20 -20.49
N ILE A 123 21.23 35.91 -21.39
CA ILE A 123 22.65 36.15 -21.28
C ILE A 123 23.21 36.86 -22.51
N ASN A 124 24.38 37.43 -22.40
CA ASN A 124 25.15 37.94 -23.54
C ASN A 124 26.10 36.86 -24.07
N VAL A 125 26.54 37.01 -25.31
CA VAL A 125 27.58 36.16 -25.90
C VAL A 125 28.85 36.23 -25.04
N GLY A 126 29.40 35.06 -24.72
CA GLY A 126 30.57 34.91 -23.85
C GLY A 126 30.24 34.72 -22.36
N GLU A 127 28.94 34.79 -21.98
CA GLU A 127 28.49 34.42 -20.64
C GLU A 127 27.95 32.98 -20.65
N ASP A 128 27.97 32.33 -19.48
CA ASP A 128 27.42 31.02 -19.28
C ASP A 128 25.95 31.11 -18.88
N ALA A 129 25.07 30.38 -19.57
CA ALA A 129 23.70 30.20 -19.13
C ALA A 129 23.63 29.25 -17.93
N VAL A 130 22.91 29.66 -16.88
CA VAL A 130 22.58 28.81 -15.76
C VAL A 130 21.09 28.49 -15.81
N ILE A 131 20.77 27.23 -16.06
CA ILE A 131 19.40 26.70 -16.10
C ILE A 131 19.15 26.07 -14.74
N SER A 132 18.26 26.68 -13.95
CA SER A 132 17.85 26.18 -12.65
C SER A 132 16.60 25.33 -12.80
N VAL A 133 16.71 24.07 -12.38
CA VAL A 133 15.60 23.10 -12.39
C VAL A 133 15.20 22.82 -10.95
N LYS A 134 13.92 23.05 -10.63
CA LYS A 134 13.36 22.75 -9.32
C LYS A 134 12.36 21.62 -9.43
N LEU A 135 12.45 20.71 -8.50
CA LEU A 135 11.59 19.54 -8.29
C LEU A 135 11.04 19.58 -6.86
N LEU A 136 10.31 18.54 -6.46
CA LEU A 136 9.95 18.36 -5.06
C LEU A 136 11.21 18.23 -4.20
N SER A 137 11.18 18.72 -2.96
CA SER A 137 12.36 18.84 -2.10
C SER A 137 13.03 17.52 -1.74
N ASP A 138 12.29 16.42 -1.83
CA ASP A 138 12.76 15.04 -1.58
C ASP A 138 13.20 14.31 -2.86
N ALA A 139 13.08 14.97 -4.02
CA ALA A 139 13.50 14.39 -5.30
C ALA A 139 15.02 14.16 -5.31
N THR A 140 15.40 12.97 -5.79
CA THR A 140 16.79 12.53 -5.97
C THR A 140 16.99 12.08 -7.42
N GLY A 141 18.21 11.65 -7.77
CA GLY A 141 18.53 11.22 -9.13
C GLY A 141 19.13 12.35 -9.96
N SER A 142 18.78 12.48 -11.24
CA SER A 142 19.38 13.45 -12.14
C SER A 142 18.36 14.11 -13.08
N VAL A 143 18.71 15.30 -13.55
CA VAL A 143 18.04 15.96 -14.66
C VAL A 143 18.96 16.00 -15.87
N THR A 144 18.39 15.82 -17.05
CA THR A 144 19.05 16.08 -18.33
C THR A 144 18.39 17.29 -18.97
N VAL A 145 19.20 18.30 -19.25
CA VAL A 145 18.79 19.53 -19.93
C VAL A 145 19.34 19.49 -21.35
N THR A 146 18.47 19.55 -22.32
CA THR A 146 18.85 19.61 -23.74
C THR A 146 18.77 21.04 -24.24
N VAL A 147 19.88 21.58 -24.73
CA VAL A 147 19.97 22.91 -25.35
C VAL A 147 20.69 22.76 -26.68
N ASN A 148 20.09 23.26 -27.76
CA ASN A 148 20.65 23.18 -29.12
C ASN A 148 21.05 21.74 -29.52
N GLY A 149 20.24 20.74 -29.13
CA GLY A 149 20.48 19.32 -29.44
C GLY A 149 21.62 18.67 -28.63
N LYS A 150 22.19 19.36 -27.65
CA LYS A 150 23.23 18.85 -26.77
C LYS A 150 22.66 18.65 -25.38
N ASP A 151 22.96 17.50 -24.78
CA ASP A 151 22.51 17.09 -23.45
C ASP A 151 23.53 17.44 -22.38
N TYR A 152 23.02 17.98 -21.27
CA TYR A 152 23.77 18.29 -20.06
C TYR A 152 23.06 17.64 -18.90
N THR A 153 23.75 16.78 -18.16
CA THR A 153 23.17 16.05 -17.02
C THR A 153 23.75 16.57 -15.72
N GLU A 154 22.87 16.80 -14.74
CA GLU A 154 23.25 17.27 -13.42
C GLU A 154 22.47 16.50 -12.35
N THR A 155 23.11 16.29 -11.19
CA THR A 155 22.51 15.60 -10.05
C THR A 155 21.55 16.53 -9.31
N VAL A 156 20.42 15.99 -8.89
CA VAL A 156 19.43 16.68 -8.07
C VAL A 156 19.85 16.63 -6.59
N VAL A 157 19.98 17.78 -5.97
CA VAL A 157 20.29 17.90 -4.54
C VAL A 157 19.21 18.76 -3.87
N ASN A 158 18.52 18.18 -2.88
CA ASN A 158 17.40 18.83 -2.18
C ASN A 158 16.35 19.40 -3.15
N GLY A 159 16.02 18.63 -4.21
CA GLY A 159 15.04 19.01 -5.21
C GLY A 159 15.54 20.10 -6.21
N VAL A 160 16.82 20.45 -6.25
CA VAL A 160 17.36 21.46 -7.16
C VAL A 160 18.54 20.92 -7.95
N ALA A 161 18.59 21.26 -9.23
CA ALA A 161 19.76 21.08 -10.08
C ALA A 161 20.04 22.37 -10.86
N ASN A 162 21.31 22.77 -10.98
CA ASN A 162 21.73 23.95 -11.73
C ASN A 162 22.67 23.51 -12.85
N VAL A 163 22.15 23.54 -14.06
CA VAL A 163 22.90 23.15 -15.27
C VAL A 163 23.53 24.32 -15.90
N LYS A 164 24.84 24.26 -16.13
CA LYS A 164 25.65 25.32 -16.75
C LYS A 164 25.88 24.99 -18.23
N VAL A 165 25.55 25.93 -19.11
CA VAL A 165 25.74 25.80 -20.55
C VAL A 165 26.59 26.97 -21.05
N ALA A 166 27.78 26.64 -21.55
CA ALA A 166 28.75 27.61 -22.04
C ALA A 166 28.72 27.69 -23.57
N ASP A 167 29.43 28.68 -24.10
CA ASP A 167 29.76 28.87 -25.53
C ASP A 167 28.54 28.97 -26.47
N LEU A 168 27.42 29.51 -26.00
CA LEU A 168 26.26 29.82 -26.81
C LEU A 168 26.54 31.04 -27.71
N LYS A 169 26.17 30.90 -28.99
CA LYS A 169 26.20 32.02 -29.94
C LYS A 169 24.95 32.89 -29.76
N ALA A 170 24.94 34.07 -30.35
CA ALA A 170 23.74 34.91 -30.37
C ALA A 170 22.58 34.16 -31.11
N GLY A 171 21.41 34.06 -30.45
CA GLY A 171 20.26 33.33 -30.91
C GLY A 171 19.24 33.03 -29.81
N THR A 172 18.13 32.43 -30.19
CA THR A 172 17.15 31.93 -29.23
C THR A 172 17.23 30.40 -29.21
N TYR A 173 17.21 29.82 -28.01
CA TYR A 173 17.37 28.39 -27.80
C TYR A 173 16.20 27.82 -27.00
N ASP A 174 15.67 26.73 -27.48
CA ASP A 174 14.73 25.92 -26.71
C ASP A 174 15.48 25.15 -25.62
N VAL A 175 14.90 25.11 -24.44
CA VAL A 175 15.43 24.37 -23.28
C VAL A 175 14.43 23.26 -22.95
N ALA A 176 14.82 22.03 -23.21
CA ALA A 176 14.05 20.86 -22.81
C ALA A 176 14.66 20.21 -21.57
N VAL A 177 13.83 19.81 -20.60
CA VAL A 177 14.28 19.21 -19.35
C VAL A 177 13.60 17.87 -19.14
N LYS A 178 14.39 16.86 -18.81
CA LYS A 178 13.95 15.53 -18.44
C LYS A 178 14.49 15.16 -17.08
N TYR A 179 13.61 14.71 -16.18
CA TYR A 179 13.98 14.17 -14.88
C TYR A 179 14.02 12.64 -14.94
N SER A 180 15.06 12.04 -14.35
CA SER A 180 15.24 10.60 -14.17
C SER A 180 15.46 10.35 -12.69
N GLY A 181 14.35 10.01 -12.00
CA GLY A 181 14.32 9.72 -10.57
C GLY A 181 14.93 8.39 -10.20
#